data_004ae42e736ed8c8ee14e4f239d38312
#
_entry.id   004ae42e736ed8c8ee14e4f239d38312
#
_cell.length_a   1.000
_cell.length_b   1.000
_cell.length_c   1.000
_cell.angle_alpha   90.00
_cell.angle_beta   90.00
_cell.angle_gamma   90.00
#
_symmetry.space_group_name_H-M   'P 1'
#
loop_
_entity.id
_entity.type
_entity.pdbx_description
1 polymer ?
#
loop_
_entity_poly.entity_id
_entity_poly.type
_entity_poly.pdbx_seq_one_letter_code
_entity_poly.pdbx_strand_id
1 'polypeptide(L)'
;MPFAAALRQSLHQRGREVPAEFKRGDSLEDVLNKHLRTVEQMGGDDVVTCILLLSADGKRLSVGAAPTLPASYCRPGDSFEIGLSHGSCAAAAYLGRPVYSVDIETDPIWADFGAVALQHGYRSCWSTPIRDPSGAIIGTFAILHRTVGMPTHEEIEAIELITGHVADAIMWFRGPEFTALSDRQPSGAPKLKLVSDNQEVCGPTARLLTLVEKLHSKAADLDRYAAICESEADTQVLRKAAELSKKLSANIMLQIEAGSFEKPSR
;
A
#
# COMPACT_ATOMS: atom_id res chain seq x y z
N MET A 1 16.16 0.26 -23.53
CA MET A 1 16.49 0.59 -22.13
C MET A 1 15.52 -0.20 -21.25
N PRO A 2 15.93 -0.71 -20.10
CA PRO A 2 15.00 -1.32 -19.16
C PRO A 2 13.91 -0.30 -18.79
N PHE A 3 12.66 -0.75 -18.68
CA PHE A 3 11.49 0.08 -18.34
C PHE A 3 11.74 0.97 -17.09
N ALA A 4 12.28 0.38 -16.02
CA ALA A 4 12.58 1.10 -14.79
C ALA A 4 13.59 2.27 -14.97
N ALA A 5 14.57 2.15 -15.87
CA ALA A 5 15.52 3.22 -16.12
C ALA A 5 14.88 4.40 -16.87
N ALA A 6 14.02 4.13 -17.87
CA ALA A 6 13.28 5.15 -18.60
C ALA A 6 12.26 5.84 -17.69
N LEU A 7 11.54 5.10 -16.86
CA LEU A 7 10.61 5.63 -15.87
C LEU A 7 11.34 6.54 -14.87
N ARG A 8 12.49 6.10 -14.34
CA ARG A 8 13.31 6.89 -13.42
C ARG A 8 13.70 8.23 -14.03
N GLN A 9 14.15 8.23 -15.28
CA GLN A 9 14.51 9.47 -15.97
C GLN A 9 13.32 10.42 -16.14
N SER A 10 12.16 9.88 -16.54
CA SER A 10 10.92 10.67 -16.72
C SER A 10 10.43 11.24 -15.40
N LEU A 11 10.43 10.46 -14.32
CA LEU A 11 10.02 10.92 -12.99
C LEU A 11 10.99 11.96 -12.41
N HIS A 12 12.29 11.78 -12.60
CA HIS A 12 13.28 12.79 -12.20
C HIS A 12 13.07 14.11 -12.96
N GLN A 13 12.77 14.06 -14.25
CA GLN A 13 12.44 15.27 -15.03
C GLN A 13 11.17 15.92 -14.47
N ARG A 14 10.12 15.15 -14.22
CA ARG A 14 8.88 15.62 -13.59
C ARG A 14 9.15 16.28 -12.23
N GLY A 15 9.92 15.64 -11.37
CA GLY A 15 10.27 16.18 -10.04
C GLY A 15 10.92 17.56 -10.08
N ARG A 16 11.72 17.86 -11.12
CA ARG A 16 12.33 19.20 -11.32
C ARG A 16 11.31 20.27 -11.70
N GLU A 17 10.19 19.88 -12.31
CA GLU A 17 9.15 20.81 -12.77
C GLU A 17 8.19 21.21 -11.63
N VAL A 18 7.99 20.34 -10.64
CA VAL A 18 7.06 20.51 -9.52
C VAL A 18 7.17 21.87 -8.82
N PRO A 19 8.37 22.34 -8.41
CA PRO A 19 8.47 23.65 -7.74
C PRO A 19 8.01 24.81 -8.61
N ALA A 20 8.25 24.75 -9.93
CA ALA A 20 7.83 25.78 -10.86
C ALA A 20 6.30 25.74 -11.09
N GLU A 21 5.70 24.56 -11.08
CA GLU A 21 4.26 24.37 -11.22
C GLU A 21 3.51 24.97 -10.04
N PHE A 22 3.88 24.67 -8.81
CA PHE A 22 3.28 25.28 -7.63
C PHE A 22 3.50 26.79 -7.55
N LYS A 23 4.66 27.30 -7.99
CA LYS A 23 4.89 28.75 -8.09
C LYS A 23 3.99 29.45 -9.11
N ARG A 24 3.54 28.73 -10.15
CA ARG A 24 2.55 29.24 -11.11
C ARG A 24 1.11 29.17 -10.60
N GLY A 25 0.87 28.50 -9.47
CA GLY A 25 -0.44 28.32 -8.89
C GLY A 25 -1.15 27.03 -9.31
N ASP A 26 -0.43 26.07 -9.90
CA ASP A 26 -1.00 24.74 -10.21
C ASP A 26 -1.45 24.09 -8.90
N SER A 27 -2.60 23.44 -8.91
CA SER A 27 -3.11 22.71 -7.76
C SER A 27 -2.33 21.41 -7.49
N LEU A 28 -2.42 20.87 -6.28
CA LEU A 28 -1.84 19.55 -5.98
C LEU A 28 -2.41 18.48 -6.92
N GLU A 29 -3.71 18.51 -7.19
CA GLU A 29 -4.36 17.58 -8.11
C GLU A 29 -3.76 17.67 -9.51
N ASP A 30 -3.54 18.88 -10.05
CA ASP A 30 -2.94 19.05 -11.39
C ASP A 30 -1.53 18.47 -11.45
N VAL A 31 -0.71 18.76 -10.45
CA VAL A 31 0.67 18.25 -10.37
C VAL A 31 0.70 16.73 -10.27
N LEU A 32 -0.14 16.13 -9.42
CA LEU A 32 -0.24 14.68 -9.26
C LEU A 32 -0.81 14.01 -10.51
N ASN A 33 -1.82 14.60 -11.16
CA ASN A 33 -2.34 14.11 -12.43
C ASN A 33 -1.27 14.07 -13.53
N LYS A 34 -0.38 15.07 -13.59
CA LYS A 34 0.74 15.06 -14.55
C LYS A 34 1.73 13.93 -14.26
N HIS A 35 2.01 13.62 -12.97
CA HIS A 35 2.83 12.47 -12.60
C HIS A 35 2.20 11.16 -13.05
N LEU A 36 0.91 10.98 -12.76
CA LEU A 36 0.19 9.76 -13.10
C LEU A 36 0.10 9.55 -14.61
N ARG A 37 -0.17 10.59 -15.39
CA ARG A 37 -0.17 10.50 -16.86
C ARG A 37 1.18 10.05 -17.41
N THR A 38 2.28 10.48 -16.81
CA THR A 38 3.62 10.00 -17.21
C THR A 38 3.74 8.49 -16.97
N VAL A 39 3.24 8.00 -15.84
CA VAL A 39 3.24 6.56 -15.52
C VAL A 39 2.35 5.78 -16.49
N GLU A 40 1.12 6.23 -16.72
CA GLU A 40 0.16 5.57 -17.61
C GLU A 40 0.67 5.52 -19.06
N GLN A 41 1.27 6.61 -19.57
CA GLN A 41 1.86 6.63 -20.91
C GLN A 41 3.00 5.63 -21.08
N MET A 42 3.73 5.32 -20.00
CA MET A 42 4.81 4.35 -20.04
C MET A 42 4.35 2.93 -19.80
N GLY A 43 3.27 2.75 -19.02
CA GLY A 43 2.69 1.46 -18.68
C GLY A 43 1.78 0.88 -19.76
N GLY A 44 1.36 1.69 -20.74
CA GLY A 44 0.46 1.28 -21.83
C GLY A 44 -1.03 1.34 -21.46
N ASP A 45 -1.86 0.93 -22.39
CA ASP A 45 -3.34 1.11 -22.34
C ASP A 45 -4.05 0.35 -21.22
N ASP A 46 -3.38 -0.65 -20.62
CA ASP A 46 -3.93 -1.48 -19.56
C ASP A 46 -3.67 -0.91 -18.15
N VAL A 47 -2.84 0.14 -18.05
CA VAL A 47 -2.46 0.76 -16.77
C VAL A 47 -3.30 1.99 -16.51
N VAL A 48 -4.06 1.95 -15.43
CA VAL A 48 -4.84 3.08 -14.92
C VAL A 48 -4.43 3.36 -13.48
N THR A 49 -4.15 4.60 -13.16
CA THR A 49 -3.54 4.95 -11.87
C THR A 49 -4.39 5.93 -11.06
N CYS A 50 -4.28 5.83 -9.74
CA CYS A 50 -4.84 6.85 -8.85
C CYS A 50 -3.99 7.08 -7.61
N ILE A 51 -4.12 8.27 -7.05
CA ILE A 51 -3.59 8.64 -5.73
C ILE A 51 -4.77 9.00 -4.85
N LEU A 52 -4.82 8.37 -3.69
CA LEU A 52 -5.75 8.73 -2.63
C LEU A 52 -4.98 9.36 -1.47
N LEU A 53 -5.47 10.48 -0.97
CA LEU A 53 -4.84 11.22 0.13
C LEU A 53 -5.49 10.85 1.45
N LEU A 54 -4.68 10.56 2.46
CA LEU A 54 -5.15 10.25 3.79
C LEU A 54 -5.53 11.55 4.53
N SER A 55 -6.69 11.54 5.15
CA SER A 55 -7.17 12.63 6.01
C SER A 55 -6.25 12.84 7.22
N ALA A 56 -6.25 14.05 7.76
CA ALA A 56 -5.39 14.41 8.89
C ALA A 56 -5.66 13.57 10.17
N ASP A 57 -6.90 13.06 10.32
CA ASP A 57 -7.27 12.16 11.42
C ASP A 57 -6.86 10.69 11.17
N GLY A 58 -6.28 10.40 9.99
CA GLY A 58 -5.83 9.07 9.60
C GLY A 58 -6.92 8.04 9.34
N LYS A 59 -8.19 8.46 9.16
CA LYS A 59 -9.32 7.54 9.09
C LYS A 59 -9.93 7.37 7.71
N ARG A 60 -9.74 8.33 6.82
CA ARG A 60 -10.40 8.36 5.51
C ARG A 60 -9.40 8.63 4.39
N LEU A 61 -9.65 8.02 3.25
CA LEU A 61 -8.99 8.35 2.00
C LEU A 61 -9.90 9.17 1.12
N SER A 62 -9.37 10.19 0.46
CA SER A 62 -10.06 10.98 -0.56
C SER A 62 -9.25 11.00 -1.85
N VAL A 63 -9.94 11.19 -2.98
CA VAL A 63 -9.29 11.25 -4.29
C VAL A 63 -8.38 12.46 -4.38
N GLY A 64 -7.09 12.22 -4.56
CA GLY A 64 -6.07 13.25 -4.77
C GLY A 64 -5.75 13.46 -6.25
N ALA A 65 -5.69 12.38 -7.04
CA ALA A 65 -5.49 12.41 -8.49
C ALA A 65 -5.92 11.08 -9.11
N ALA A 66 -6.55 11.15 -10.30
CA ALA A 66 -7.02 9.98 -11.04
C ALA A 66 -7.25 10.38 -12.53
N PRO A 67 -6.20 10.57 -13.33
CA PRO A 67 -6.29 11.26 -14.62
C PRO A 67 -7.12 10.55 -15.68
N THR A 68 -7.22 9.21 -15.62
CA THR A 68 -7.93 8.38 -16.62
C THR A 68 -9.07 7.57 -16.02
N LEU A 69 -9.23 7.56 -14.70
CA LEU A 69 -10.35 6.89 -14.06
C LEU A 69 -11.67 7.60 -14.39
N PRO A 70 -12.71 6.86 -14.81
CA PRO A 70 -14.01 7.45 -15.07
C PRO A 70 -14.63 8.06 -13.79
N ALA A 71 -15.30 9.20 -13.92
CA ALA A 71 -16.01 9.82 -12.80
C ALA A 71 -17.14 8.93 -12.20
N SER A 72 -17.60 7.91 -12.93
CA SER A 72 -18.51 6.89 -12.43
C SER A 72 -17.84 5.86 -11.52
N TYR A 73 -16.52 5.75 -11.57
CA TYR A 73 -15.73 4.90 -10.69
C TYR A 73 -15.22 5.68 -9.47
N CYS A 74 -14.69 6.87 -9.68
CA CYS A 74 -13.99 7.64 -8.66
C CYS A 74 -14.13 9.14 -8.98
N ARG A 75 -14.76 9.91 -8.09
CA ARG A 75 -14.97 11.35 -8.27
C ARG A 75 -14.07 12.16 -7.37
N PRO A 76 -13.59 13.32 -7.80
CA PRO A 76 -13.00 14.30 -6.89
C PRO A 76 -13.95 14.61 -5.75
N GLY A 77 -13.47 14.52 -4.51
CA GLY A 77 -14.28 14.72 -3.30
C GLY A 77 -14.90 13.46 -2.71
N ASP A 78 -14.95 12.33 -3.43
CA ASP A 78 -15.34 11.05 -2.83
C ASP A 78 -14.34 10.69 -1.73
N SER A 79 -14.85 10.21 -0.61
CA SER A 79 -14.02 9.75 0.48
C SER A 79 -14.62 8.51 1.15
N PHE A 80 -13.77 7.59 1.56
CA PHE A 80 -14.15 6.34 2.20
C PHE A 80 -13.21 6.01 3.37
N GLU A 81 -13.69 5.20 4.30
CA GLU A 81 -12.91 4.81 5.47
C GLU A 81 -11.80 3.82 5.08
N ILE A 82 -10.67 3.89 5.79
CA ILE A 82 -9.65 2.85 5.68
C ILE A 82 -10.15 1.58 6.37
N GLY A 83 -9.80 0.42 5.82
CA GLY A 83 -10.25 -0.86 6.36
C GLY A 83 -10.00 -2.04 5.41
N LEU A 84 -10.40 -3.24 5.82
CA LEU A 84 -10.10 -4.47 5.10
C LEU A 84 -11.15 -4.88 4.05
N SER A 85 -12.29 -4.17 3.95
CA SER A 85 -13.36 -4.51 2.99
C SER A 85 -13.57 -3.48 1.88
N HIS A 86 -12.81 -2.39 1.89
CA HIS A 86 -13.00 -1.25 1.01
C HIS A 86 -11.97 -1.17 -0.12
N GLY A 87 -11.48 -2.32 -0.59
CA GLY A 87 -10.50 -2.44 -1.69
C GLY A 87 -9.05 -2.24 -1.26
N SER A 88 -8.14 -2.40 -2.23
CA SER A 88 -6.69 -2.45 -1.98
C SER A 88 -6.14 -1.16 -1.36
N CYS A 89 -6.64 0.02 -1.74
CA CYS A 89 -6.16 1.30 -1.21
C CYS A 89 -6.48 1.46 0.28
N ALA A 90 -7.72 1.19 0.67
CA ALA A 90 -8.15 1.26 2.06
C ALA A 90 -7.41 0.24 2.92
N ALA A 91 -7.24 -0.99 2.41
CA ALA A 91 -6.47 -2.03 3.07
C ALA A 91 -4.98 -1.67 3.20
N ALA A 92 -4.37 -1.09 2.16
CA ALA A 92 -2.96 -0.68 2.20
C ALA A 92 -2.71 0.43 3.22
N ALA A 93 -3.60 1.44 3.29
CA ALA A 93 -3.52 2.50 4.29
C ALA A 93 -3.72 1.95 5.71
N TYR A 94 -4.69 1.05 5.91
CA TYR A 94 -4.99 0.45 7.20
C TYR A 94 -3.87 -0.46 7.70
N LEU A 95 -3.34 -1.34 6.83
CA LEU A 95 -2.27 -2.29 7.16
C LEU A 95 -0.88 -1.65 7.19
N GLY A 96 -0.72 -0.47 6.60
CA GLY A 96 0.57 0.19 6.48
C GLY A 96 1.57 -0.55 5.59
N ARG A 97 1.12 -1.33 4.62
CA ARG A 97 1.96 -2.09 3.69
C ARG A 97 1.31 -2.22 2.32
N PRO A 98 2.07 -2.53 1.25
CA PRO A 98 1.47 -2.82 -0.04
C PRO A 98 0.43 -3.95 0.04
N VAL A 99 -0.66 -3.78 -0.71
CA VAL A 99 -1.74 -4.76 -0.88
C VAL A 99 -2.01 -4.95 -2.36
N TYR A 100 -1.77 -6.17 -2.84
CA TYR A 100 -1.93 -6.54 -4.24
C TYR A 100 -3.11 -7.50 -4.36
N SER A 101 -4.22 -7.00 -4.89
CA SER A 101 -5.38 -7.80 -5.26
C SER A 101 -5.17 -8.35 -6.66
N VAL A 102 -4.94 -9.63 -6.73
CA VAL A 102 -4.62 -10.34 -7.98
C VAL A 102 -5.82 -10.48 -8.86
N ASP A 103 -6.97 -10.78 -8.26
CA ASP A 103 -8.27 -10.85 -8.94
C ASP A 103 -9.34 -10.22 -8.05
N ILE A 104 -9.82 -9.05 -8.45
CA ILE A 104 -10.86 -8.29 -7.75
C ILE A 104 -12.15 -9.10 -7.58
N GLU A 105 -12.47 -9.99 -8.53
CA GLU A 105 -13.70 -10.78 -8.49
C GLU A 105 -13.76 -11.75 -7.31
N THR A 106 -12.59 -12.26 -6.91
CA THR A 106 -12.49 -13.31 -5.88
C THR A 106 -11.87 -12.81 -4.57
N ASP A 107 -11.30 -11.61 -4.56
CA ASP A 107 -10.63 -11.09 -3.37
C ASP A 107 -11.63 -10.48 -2.37
N PRO A 108 -11.73 -11.04 -1.15
CA PRO A 108 -12.69 -10.58 -0.14
C PRO A 108 -12.49 -9.12 0.30
N ILE A 109 -11.30 -8.52 0.12
CA ILE A 109 -11.09 -7.10 0.42
C ILE A 109 -11.86 -6.17 -0.53
N TRP A 110 -12.40 -6.71 -1.62
CA TRP A 110 -13.20 -5.99 -2.61
C TRP A 110 -14.71 -6.24 -2.45
N ALA A 111 -15.17 -6.83 -1.33
CA ALA A 111 -16.57 -7.19 -1.12
C ALA A 111 -17.53 -6.02 -1.35
N ASP A 112 -17.17 -4.80 -0.93
CA ASP A 112 -18.03 -3.61 -1.03
C ASP A 112 -17.89 -2.85 -2.35
N PHE A 113 -16.75 -2.94 -3.04
CA PHE A 113 -16.43 -2.13 -4.22
C PHE A 113 -16.13 -2.93 -5.49
N GLY A 114 -15.99 -4.25 -5.39
CA GLY A 114 -15.61 -5.10 -6.51
C GLY A 114 -16.56 -5.01 -7.70
N ALA A 115 -17.87 -4.96 -7.46
CA ALA A 115 -18.86 -4.86 -8.52
C ALA A 115 -18.66 -3.61 -9.41
N VAL A 116 -18.33 -2.47 -8.80
CA VAL A 116 -18.06 -1.23 -9.55
C VAL A 116 -16.76 -1.35 -10.35
N ALA A 117 -15.71 -1.91 -9.77
CA ALA A 117 -14.44 -2.12 -10.46
C ALA A 117 -14.62 -3.02 -11.69
N LEU A 118 -15.32 -4.14 -11.52
CA LEU A 118 -15.60 -5.11 -12.59
C LEU A 118 -16.46 -4.53 -13.70
N GLN A 119 -17.44 -3.66 -13.39
CA GLN A 119 -18.24 -2.94 -14.40
C GLN A 119 -17.38 -2.05 -15.31
N HIS A 120 -16.27 -1.52 -14.79
CA HIS A 120 -15.30 -0.74 -15.56
C HIS A 120 -14.21 -1.61 -16.21
N GLY A 121 -14.30 -2.94 -16.07
CA GLY A 121 -13.38 -3.90 -16.65
C GLY A 121 -12.05 -4.05 -15.88
N TYR A 122 -11.95 -3.56 -14.64
CA TYR A 122 -10.76 -3.74 -13.83
C TYR A 122 -10.79 -5.11 -13.15
N ARG A 123 -9.70 -5.85 -13.27
CA ARG A 123 -9.57 -7.22 -12.76
C ARG A 123 -8.53 -7.35 -11.64
N SER A 124 -7.51 -6.52 -11.61
CA SER A 124 -6.56 -6.49 -10.49
C SER A 124 -6.26 -5.06 -10.04
N CYS A 125 -5.83 -4.91 -8.79
CA CYS A 125 -5.47 -3.63 -8.22
C CYS A 125 -4.30 -3.78 -7.26
N TRP A 126 -3.23 -3.02 -7.49
CA TRP A 126 -2.03 -2.99 -6.66
C TRP A 126 -1.94 -1.65 -5.96
N SER A 127 -2.00 -1.64 -4.65
CA SER A 127 -1.94 -0.40 -3.87
C SER A 127 -0.75 -0.39 -2.92
N THR A 128 -0.05 0.73 -2.89
CA THR A 128 1.13 0.94 -2.04
C THR A 128 0.96 2.23 -1.23
N PRO A 129 1.22 2.21 0.10
CA PRO A 129 1.19 3.40 0.92
C PRO A 129 2.23 4.43 0.47
N ILE A 130 1.83 5.69 0.40
CA ILE A 130 2.71 6.83 0.21
C ILE A 130 3.09 7.33 1.61
N ARG A 131 4.40 7.49 1.86
CA ARG A 131 4.92 7.89 3.16
C ARG A 131 5.67 9.22 3.08
N ASP A 132 5.52 10.00 4.12
CA ASP A 132 6.35 11.18 4.33
C ASP A 132 7.76 10.79 4.83
N PRO A 133 8.71 11.74 4.95
CA PRO A 133 10.06 11.46 5.46
C PRO A 133 10.12 10.92 6.89
N SER A 134 9.07 11.11 7.70
CA SER A 134 8.95 10.53 9.05
C SER A 134 8.49 9.08 9.03
N GLY A 135 8.08 8.57 7.87
CA GLY A 135 7.47 7.25 7.69
C GLY A 135 5.96 7.22 7.91
N ALA A 136 5.33 8.35 8.21
CA ALA A 136 3.87 8.42 8.35
C ALA A 136 3.18 8.26 6.99
N ILE A 137 2.04 7.56 6.97
CA ILE A 137 1.25 7.38 5.77
C ILE A 137 0.49 8.66 5.47
N ILE A 138 0.66 9.20 4.27
CA ILE A 138 0.01 10.43 3.79
C ILE A 138 -0.99 10.16 2.67
N GLY A 139 -1.06 8.92 2.19
CA GLY A 139 -1.95 8.48 1.13
C GLY A 139 -1.61 7.10 0.61
N THR A 140 -2.22 6.73 -0.51
CA THR A 140 -1.91 5.50 -1.25
C THR A 140 -1.83 5.79 -2.75
N PHE A 141 -0.92 5.12 -3.42
CA PHE A 141 -0.83 5.04 -4.88
C PHE A 141 -1.37 3.69 -5.32
N ALA A 142 -2.22 3.65 -6.32
CA ALA A 142 -2.75 2.41 -6.86
C ALA A 142 -2.66 2.36 -8.37
N ILE A 143 -2.48 1.14 -8.87
CA ILE A 143 -2.56 0.76 -10.27
C ILE A 143 -3.69 -0.25 -10.42
N LEU A 144 -4.61 0.02 -11.34
CA LEU A 144 -5.66 -0.90 -11.76
C LEU A 144 -5.32 -1.46 -13.14
N HIS A 145 -5.56 -2.75 -13.31
CA HIS A 145 -5.36 -3.46 -14.58
C HIS A 145 -6.64 -4.14 -15.04
N ARG A 146 -6.77 -4.32 -16.35
CA ARG A 146 -7.88 -5.05 -16.97
C ARG A 146 -7.66 -6.57 -16.97
N THR A 147 -6.48 -7.01 -16.60
CA THR A 147 -6.08 -8.42 -16.49
C THR A 147 -5.88 -8.82 -15.05
N VAL A 148 -6.06 -10.09 -14.76
CA VAL A 148 -5.69 -10.72 -13.49
C VAL A 148 -4.17 -10.80 -13.42
N GLY A 149 -3.56 -10.42 -12.29
CA GLY A 149 -2.11 -10.50 -12.17
C GLY A 149 -1.52 -9.89 -10.91
N MET A 150 -0.26 -10.24 -10.69
CA MET A 150 0.62 -9.73 -9.63
C MET A 150 1.70 -8.84 -10.25
N PRO A 151 2.19 -7.83 -9.52
CA PRO A 151 3.33 -7.08 -9.97
C PRO A 151 4.58 -7.96 -10.03
N THR A 152 5.33 -7.82 -11.11
CA THR A 152 6.68 -8.33 -11.24
C THR A 152 7.63 -7.55 -10.32
N HIS A 153 8.85 -8.08 -10.14
CA HIS A 153 9.86 -7.37 -9.32
C HIS A 153 10.20 -5.98 -9.91
N GLU A 154 10.29 -5.87 -11.23
CA GLU A 154 10.56 -4.59 -11.90
C GLU A 154 9.41 -3.58 -11.70
N GLU A 155 8.15 -4.04 -11.71
CA GLU A 155 6.99 -3.20 -11.41
C GLU A 155 6.94 -2.77 -9.95
N ILE A 156 7.33 -3.62 -9.01
CA ILE A 156 7.46 -3.25 -7.59
C ILE A 156 8.51 -2.14 -7.41
N GLU A 157 9.69 -2.26 -8.03
CA GLU A 157 10.70 -1.22 -8.00
C GLU A 157 10.20 0.09 -8.63
N ALA A 158 9.42 0.00 -9.72
CA ALA A 158 8.80 1.15 -10.36
C ALA A 158 7.77 1.83 -9.43
N ILE A 159 6.94 1.05 -8.75
CA ILE A 159 5.94 1.54 -7.79
C ILE A 159 6.62 2.28 -6.63
N GLU A 160 7.71 1.73 -6.08
CA GLU A 160 8.48 2.39 -5.01
C GLU A 160 9.05 3.73 -5.47
N LEU A 161 9.57 3.79 -6.70
CA LEU A 161 10.07 5.02 -7.28
C LEU A 161 8.96 6.06 -7.47
N ILE A 162 7.80 5.64 -7.99
CA ILE A 162 6.64 6.51 -8.21
C ILE A 162 6.16 7.08 -6.87
N THR A 163 5.98 6.23 -5.86
CA THR A 163 5.50 6.66 -4.53
C THR A 163 6.44 7.64 -3.86
N GLY A 164 7.76 7.50 -4.04
CA GLY A 164 8.75 8.47 -3.58
C GLY A 164 8.57 9.85 -4.23
N HIS A 165 8.49 9.91 -5.55
CA HIS A 165 8.28 11.19 -6.27
C HIS A 165 6.93 11.84 -5.96
N VAL A 166 5.88 11.03 -5.77
CA VAL A 166 4.56 11.52 -5.35
C VAL A 166 4.61 12.09 -3.94
N ALA A 167 5.28 11.40 -3.01
CA ALA A 167 5.48 11.89 -1.66
C ALA A 167 6.18 13.26 -1.65
N ASP A 168 7.27 13.40 -2.41
CA ASP A 168 8.00 14.66 -2.54
C ASP A 168 7.09 15.79 -3.05
N ALA A 169 6.24 15.54 -4.05
CA ALA A 169 5.31 16.53 -4.57
C ALA A 169 4.26 16.94 -3.52
N ILE A 170 3.69 15.97 -2.78
CA ILE A 170 2.74 16.23 -1.71
C ILE A 170 3.40 17.06 -0.58
N MET A 171 4.60 16.69 -0.19
CA MET A 171 5.32 17.39 0.88
C MET A 171 5.72 18.80 0.45
N TRP A 172 6.11 18.98 -0.79
CA TRP A 172 6.41 20.30 -1.34
C TRP A 172 5.19 21.23 -1.31
N PHE A 173 4.02 20.71 -1.70
CA PHE A 173 2.76 21.45 -1.65
C PHE A 173 2.34 21.82 -0.21
N ARG A 174 2.49 20.89 0.73
CA ARG A 174 2.15 21.10 2.15
C ARG A 174 3.08 22.10 2.84
N GLY A 175 4.28 22.33 2.31
CA GLY A 175 5.27 23.28 2.83
C GLY A 175 5.91 22.85 4.16
N PRO A 176 6.94 23.58 4.62
CA PRO A 176 7.67 23.26 5.87
C PRO A 176 6.81 23.38 7.14
N GLU A 177 5.71 24.13 7.11
CA GLU A 177 4.79 24.24 8.26
C GLU A 177 4.05 22.94 8.54
N PHE A 178 3.82 22.10 7.51
CA PHE A 178 3.16 20.80 7.69
C PHE A 178 4.07 19.79 8.40
N THR A 179 5.36 19.85 8.17
CA THR A 179 6.35 19.02 8.87
C THR A 179 6.37 19.34 10.35
N ALA A 180 6.20 20.62 10.71
CA ALA A 180 6.11 21.08 12.10
C ALA A 180 4.76 20.73 12.78
N LEU A 181 3.69 20.47 12.01
CA LEU A 181 2.38 20.04 12.51
C LEU A 181 2.28 18.53 12.66
N SER A 182 3.02 17.74 11.88
CA SER A 182 3.11 16.28 12.06
C SER A 182 3.86 15.92 13.35
N ASP A 183 4.74 16.79 13.85
CA ASP A 183 5.35 16.68 15.18
C ASP A 183 4.39 17.06 16.31
N ARG A 184 3.29 17.76 16.02
CA ARG A 184 2.19 18.00 16.96
C ARG A 184 1.11 16.94 16.74
N GLN A 185 1.33 15.75 17.28
CA GLN A 185 0.31 14.71 17.31
C GLN A 185 -1.00 15.28 17.91
N PRO A 186 -2.16 15.10 17.22
CA PRO A 186 -3.43 15.29 17.91
C PRO A 186 -3.48 14.27 19.04
N SER A 187 -3.61 14.75 20.26
CA SER A 187 -3.87 13.95 21.43
C SER A 187 -5.22 13.26 21.23
N GLY A 188 -5.24 12.05 20.71
CA GLY A 188 -6.49 11.30 20.49
C GLY A 188 -6.54 10.34 19.31
N ALA A 189 -5.60 10.36 18.38
CA ALA A 189 -5.52 9.29 17.40
C ALA A 189 -5.04 8.01 18.08
N PRO A 190 -5.67 6.84 17.85
CA PRO A 190 -5.11 5.59 18.33
C PRO A 190 -3.73 5.46 17.69
N LYS A 191 -2.70 5.58 18.50
CA LYS A 191 -1.34 5.31 18.10
C LYS A 191 -1.30 3.85 17.69
N LEU A 192 -1.36 3.56 16.39
CA LEU A 192 -0.75 2.36 15.86
C LEU A 192 0.75 2.57 16.08
N LYS A 193 1.18 2.27 17.30
CA LYS A 193 2.59 2.17 17.62
C LYS A 193 3.12 1.05 16.73
N LEU A 194 3.90 1.42 15.71
CA LEU A 194 5.01 0.58 15.35
C LEU A 194 5.69 0.25 16.66
N VAL A 195 5.72 -1.05 17.01
CA VAL A 195 6.40 -1.55 18.21
C VAL A 195 7.89 -1.43 17.94
N SER A 196 8.41 -0.21 18.12
CA SER A 196 9.75 0.06 18.54
C SER A 196 9.59 0.79 19.88
N ASP A 197 9.98 0.10 20.94
CA ASP A 197 10.06 0.57 22.32
C ASP A 197 8.77 1.09 22.97
N ASN A 198 7.96 0.13 23.44
CA ASN A 198 7.28 0.26 24.72
C ASN A 198 7.53 -1.01 25.55
N GLN A 199 8.51 -0.92 26.38
CA GLN A 199 8.48 -1.55 27.69
C GLN A 199 7.29 -0.93 28.43
N GLU A 200 6.20 -1.67 28.44
CA GLU A 200 5.19 -1.82 29.48
C GLU A 200 3.87 -2.21 28.84
N VAL A 201 3.38 -3.37 29.26
CA VAL A 201 2.06 -4.00 29.08
C VAL A 201 1.90 -5.02 27.93
N CYS A 202 2.92 -5.49 27.26
CA CYS A 202 2.75 -6.71 26.46
C CYS A 202 3.80 -7.74 26.90
N GLY A 203 3.39 -8.72 27.72
CA GLY A 203 4.26 -9.82 28.13
C GLY A 203 4.81 -10.60 26.91
N PRO A 204 5.86 -11.41 27.09
CA PRO A 204 6.47 -12.19 26.01
C PRO A 204 5.46 -12.96 25.17
N THR A 205 4.41 -13.47 25.78
CA THR A 205 3.33 -14.22 25.16
C THR A 205 2.52 -13.41 24.13
N ALA A 206 2.21 -12.14 24.41
CA ALA A 206 1.45 -11.31 23.50
C ALA A 206 2.28 -10.91 22.24
N ARG A 207 3.59 -10.74 22.38
CA ARG A 207 4.50 -10.53 21.25
C ARG A 207 4.57 -11.76 20.35
N LEU A 208 4.57 -12.95 20.94
CA LEU A 208 4.56 -14.22 20.23
C LEU A 208 3.24 -14.45 19.49
N LEU A 209 2.09 -14.11 20.09
CA LEU A 209 0.79 -14.18 19.44
C LEU A 209 0.73 -13.27 18.22
N THR A 210 1.21 -12.03 18.34
CA THR A 210 1.33 -11.11 17.19
C THR A 210 2.24 -11.67 16.10
N LEU A 211 3.32 -12.36 16.46
CA LEU A 211 4.20 -13.01 15.49
C LEU A 211 3.50 -14.18 14.79
N VAL A 212 2.73 -14.98 15.51
CA VAL A 212 1.91 -16.07 14.96
C VAL A 212 0.90 -15.55 13.95
N GLU A 213 0.18 -14.47 14.26
CA GLU A 213 -0.77 -13.83 13.34
C GLU A 213 -0.07 -13.35 12.05
N LYS A 214 1.10 -12.71 12.17
CA LYS A 214 1.91 -12.29 11.02
C LYS A 214 2.36 -13.47 10.16
N LEU A 215 2.76 -14.58 10.76
CA LEU A 215 3.18 -15.78 10.05
C LEU A 215 2.01 -16.46 9.33
N HIS A 216 0.82 -16.49 9.94
CA HIS A 216 -0.39 -16.99 9.29
C HIS A 216 -0.81 -16.15 8.10
N SER A 217 -0.81 -14.81 8.24
CA SER A 217 -1.11 -13.89 7.14
C SER A 217 -0.11 -14.08 6.00
N LYS A 218 1.19 -14.15 6.31
CA LYS A 218 2.23 -14.38 5.30
C LYS A 218 2.08 -15.72 4.58
N ALA A 219 1.73 -16.78 5.30
CA ALA A 219 1.49 -18.10 4.71
C ALA A 219 0.31 -18.08 3.73
N ALA A 220 -0.79 -17.42 4.09
CA ALA A 220 -1.96 -17.27 3.23
C ALA A 220 -1.63 -16.44 1.96
N ASP A 221 -0.82 -15.41 2.08
CA ASP A 221 -0.34 -14.63 0.93
C ASP A 221 0.52 -15.48 -0.01
N LEU A 222 1.46 -16.26 0.54
CA LEU A 222 2.32 -17.15 -0.23
C LEU A 222 1.54 -18.27 -0.95
N ASP A 223 0.52 -18.83 -0.31
CA ASP A 223 -0.36 -19.83 -0.94
C ASP A 223 -1.15 -19.22 -2.10
N ARG A 224 -1.66 -17.99 -1.94
CA ARG A 224 -2.34 -17.25 -3.01
C ARG A 224 -1.40 -16.99 -4.19
N TYR A 225 -0.17 -16.56 -3.93
CA TYR A 225 0.83 -16.36 -4.98
C TYR A 225 1.20 -17.64 -5.71
N ALA A 226 1.32 -18.75 -4.97
CA ALA A 226 1.58 -20.05 -5.57
C ALA A 226 0.45 -20.54 -6.47
N ALA A 227 -0.81 -20.14 -6.20
CA ALA A 227 -1.97 -20.55 -6.99
C ALA A 227 -2.04 -19.90 -8.39
N ILE A 228 -1.35 -18.78 -8.59
CA ILE A 228 -1.38 -17.98 -9.82
C ILE A 228 -0.03 -17.91 -10.54
N CYS A 229 1.00 -18.55 -9.99
CA CYS A 229 2.34 -18.56 -10.56
C CYS A 229 2.36 -19.48 -11.77
N GLU A 230 2.81 -18.99 -12.92
CA GLU A 230 2.90 -19.76 -14.16
C GLU A 230 4.10 -20.72 -14.15
N SER A 231 5.13 -20.41 -13.37
CA SER A 231 6.34 -21.23 -13.23
C SER A 231 6.12 -22.31 -12.15
N GLU A 232 6.23 -23.57 -12.52
CA GLU A 232 6.13 -24.68 -11.57
C GLU A 232 7.23 -24.65 -10.50
N ALA A 233 8.42 -24.20 -10.85
CA ALA A 233 9.54 -24.05 -9.92
C ALA A 233 9.25 -22.98 -8.86
N ASP A 234 8.74 -21.82 -9.27
CA ASP A 234 8.38 -20.72 -8.37
C ASP A 234 7.17 -21.09 -7.50
N THR A 235 6.18 -21.79 -8.07
CA THR A 235 5.04 -22.35 -7.34
C THR A 235 5.49 -23.26 -6.21
N GLN A 236 6.46 -24.16 -6.46
CA GLN A 236 7.01 -25.03 -5.43
C GLN A 236 7.74 -24.26 -4.32
N VAL A 237 8.51 -23.23 -4.68
CA VAL A 237 9.21 -22.38 -3.71
C VAL A 237 8.20 -21.65 -2.81
N LEU A 238 7.18 -21.04 -3.39
CA LEU A 238 6.14 -20.32 -2.66
C LEU A 238 5.35 -21.24 -1.71
N ARG A 239 4.93 -22.42 -2.17
CA ARG A 239 4.25 -23.41 -1.33
C ARG A 239 5.12 -23.88 -0.18
N LYS A 240 6.41 -24.14 -0.44
CA LYS A 240 7.35 -24.53 0.61
C LYS A 240 7.56 -23.43 1.65
N ALA A 241 7.63 -22.17 1.22
CA ALA A 241 7.72 -21.02 2.12
C ALA A 241 6.43 -20.84 2.96
N ALA A 242 5.25 -21.06 2.36
CA ALA A 242 3.97 -21.04 3.08
C ALA A 242 3.91 -22.14 4.15
N GLU A 243 4.31 -23.38 3.80
CA GLU A 243 4.38 -24.47 4.77
C GLU A 243 5.33 -24.21 5.93
N LEU A 244 6.51 -23.64 5.65
CA LEU A 244 7.47 -23.26 6.70
C LEU A 244 6.89 -22.20 7.64
N SER A 245 6.18 -21.21 7.11
CA SER A 245 5.51 -20.18 7.91
C SER A 245 4.41 -20.79 8.79
N LYS A 246 3.61 -21.72 8.26
CA LYS A 246 2.58 -22.47 9.04
C LYS A 246 3.21 -23.32 10.14
N LYS A 247 4.28 -24.05 9.83
CA LYS A 247 5.00 -24.88 10.82
C LYS A 247 5.61 -24.05 11.93
N LEU A 248 6.20 -22.90 11.59
CA LEU A 248 6.78 -22.02 12.58
C LEU A 248 5.71 -21.41 13.49
N SER A 249 4.59 -20.95 12.95
CA SER A 249 3.48 -20.43 13.75
C SER A 249 2.88 -21.49 14.69
N ALA A 250 2.69 -22.72 14.20
CA ALA A 250 2.21 -23.83 15.02
C ALA A 250 3.18 -24.18 16.16
N ASN A 251 4.48 -24.19 15.89
CA ASN A 251 5.49 -24.44 16.91
C ASN A 251 5.51 -23.35 18.00
N ILE A 252 5.39 -22.08 17.61
CA ILE A 252 5.30 -20.97 18.55
C ILE A 252 4.03 -21.10 19.41
N MET A 253 2.89 -21.47 18.83
CA MET A 253 1.65 -21.71 19.58
C MET A 253 1.81 -22.83 20.61
N LEU A 254 2.39 -23.96 20.22
CA LEU A 254 2.66 -25.07 21.15
C LEU A 254 3.55 -24.65 22.33
N GLN A 255 4.54 -23.79 22.08
CA GLN A 255 5.40 -23.29 23.14
C GLN A 255 4.69 -22.29 24.07
N ILE A 256 3.77 -21.48 23.53
CA ILE A 256 2.91 -20.59 24.33
C ILE A 256 1.99 -21.43 25.23
N GLU A 257 1.33 -22.43 24.68
CA GLU A 257 0.43 -23.33 25.42
C GLU A 257 1.15 -24.15 26.48
N ALA A 258 2.41 -24.54 26.23
CA ALA A 258 3.26 -25.24 27.18
C ALA A 258 3.81 -24.34 28.31
N GLY A 259 3.51 -23.02 28.31
CA GLY A 259 3.98 -22.09 29.33
C GLY A 259 5.49 -21.87 29.37
N SER A 260 6.19 -22.18 28.27
CA SER A 260 7.67 -22.17 28.20
C SER A 260 8.26 -20.76 28.33
N PHE A 261 7.46 -19.70 28.30
CA PHE A 261 7.91 -18.29 28.31
C PHE A 261 7.56 -17.54 29.61
N GLU A 262 6.99 -18.20 30.62
CA GLU A 262 6.55 -17.57 31.87
C GLU A 262 7.52 -17.70 33.07
N LYS A 263 8.79 -17.97 32.85
CA LYS A 263 9.77 -17.90 33.96
C LYS A 263 10.59 -16.61 33.89
N PRO A 264 10.33 -15.61 34.73
CA PRO A 264 11.32 -14.61 34.99
C PRO A 264 12.46 -15.31 35.77
N SER A 265 13.66 -15.30 35.22
CA SER A 265 14.87 -15.61 35.95
C SER A 265 14.99 -14.62 37.15
N ARG A 266 15.08 -15.19 38.33
CA ARG A 266 15.44 -14.51 39.58
C ARG A 266 16.81 -13.86 39.47
#